data_84443899e8dcd025d485c4286a09d3f3
#
_entry.id   84443899e8dcd025d485c4286a09d3f3
#
_cell.length_a   1.000
_cell.length_b   1.000
_cell.length_c   1.000
_cell.angle_alpha   90.00
_cell.angle_beta   90.00
_cell.angle_gamma   90.00
#
_symmetry.space_group_name_H-M   'P 1'
#
loop_
_entity.id
_entity.type
_entity.pdbx_description
1 polymer ?
#
loop_
_entity_poly.entity_id
_entity_poly.type
_entity_poly.pdbx_seq_one_letter_code
_entity_poly.pdbx_strand_id
1 'polypeptide(L)'
;SAKALVNAMIEAGLIDGSGFDADTFDPALWTTGVSFQQYDDYPAISTALSAGEVDAFCVDKSILAIYKTEGRSYIDDKFSPQEYGVATTKGSGLSAYVDELIQGWLADGTIDSLITENGLE
;
A
#
# COMPACT_ATOMS: atom_id res chain seq x y z
N SER A 1 -3.22 -1.27 -6.51
CA SER A 1 -2.75 -2.33 -5.58
C SER A 1 -2.82 -3.72 -6.21
N ALA A 2 -3.93 -4.14 -6.84
CA ALA A 2 -4.10 -5.49 -7.42
C ALA A 2 -2.99 -5.87 -8.41
N LYS A 3 -2.69 -5.02 -9.40
CA LYS A 3 -1.62 -5.27 -10.37
C LYS A 3 -0.25 -5.44 -9.71
N ALA A 4 0.07 -4.61 -8.73
CA ALA A 4 1.33 -4.69 -7.99
C ALA A 4 1.43 -6.00 -7.19
N LEU A 5 0.34 -6.44 -6.56
CA LEU A 5 0.29 -7.71 -5.84
C LEU A 5 0.52 -8.89 -6.78
N VAL A 6 -0.19 -8.96 -7.90
CA VAL A 6 -0.02 -10.06 -8.88
C VAL A 6 1.41 -10.09 -9.40
N ASN A 7 1.97 -8.95 -9.76
CA ASN A 7 3.37 -8.88 -10.21
C ASN A 7 4.34 -9.40 -9.14
N ALA A 8 4.18 -8.98 -7.88
CA ALA A 8 5.01 -9.45 -6.77
C ALA A 8 4.88 -10.96 -6.55
N MET A 9 3.67 -11.53 -6.67
CA MET A 9 3.45 -12.98 -6.55
C MET A 9 4.12 -13.75 -7.70
N ILE A 10 4.10 -13.21 -8.92
CA ILE A 10 4.80 -13.80 -10.06
C ILE A 10 6.32 -13.77 -9.85
N GLU A 11 6.88 -12.62 -9.47
CA GLU A 11 8.31 -12.44 -9.20
C GLU A 11 8.81 -13.37 -8.07
N ALA A 12 7.97 -13.61 -7.06
CA ALA A 12 8.26 -14.55 -5.97
C ALA A 12 8.07 -16.02 -6.36
N GLY A 13 7.62 -16.32 -7.58
CA GLY A 13 7.37 -17.69 -8.04
C GLY A 13 6.16 -18.38 -7.39
N LEU A 14 5.23 -17.61 -6.81
CA LEU A 14 4.06 -18.13 -6.11
C LEU A 14 2.92 -18.50 -7.05
N ILE A 15 2.83 -17.84 -8.20
CA ILE A 15 1.80 -18.08 -9.23
C ILE A 15 2.40 -18.07 -10.63
N ASP A 16 1.71 -18.69 -11.57
CA ASP A 16 2.06 -18.65 -13.00
C ASP A 16 1.78 -17.27 -13.59
N GLY A 17 2.79 -16.64 -14.17
CA GLY A 17 2.72 -15.33 -14.80
C GLY A 17 2.40 -15.35 -16.30
N SER A 18 2.19 -16.51 -16.93
CA SER A 18 2.03 -16.63 -18.39
C SER A 18 0.84 -15.84 -18.95
N GLY A 19 -0.19 -15.59 -18.15
CA GLY A 19 -1.36 -14.79 -18.52
C GLY A 19 -1.32 -13.33 -18.07
N PHE A 20 -0.21 -12.88 -17.47
CA PHE A 20 -0.09 -11.51 -16.95
C PHE A 20 0.50 -10.57 -17.98
N ASP A 21 -0.22 -9.51 -18.29
CA ASP A 21 0.22 -8.38 -19.09
C ASP A 21 -0.12 -7.09 -18.34
N ALA A 22 0.90 -6.33 -17.97
CA ALA A 22 0.76 -5.12 -17.14
C ALA A 22 -0.06 -4.02 -17.82
N ASP A 23 -0.11 -3.98 -19.17
CA ASP A 23 -0.82 -2.96 -19.92
C ASP A 23 -2.32 -3.26 -20.07
N THR A 24 -2.68 -4.55 -20.04
CA THR A 24 -4.06 -5.01 -20.21
C THR A 24 -4.67 -5.64 -18.96
N PHE A 25 -3.94 -5.63 -17.84
CA PHE A 25 -4.39 -6.25 -16.60
C PHE A 25 -5.72 -5.67 -16.10
N ASP A 26 -6.70 -6.55 -15.96
CA ASP A 26 -8.00 -6.24 -15.35
C ASP A 26 -8.18 -7.11 -14.10
N PRO A 27 -8.21 -6.51 -12.89
CA PRO A 27 -8.39 -7.27 -11.65
C PRO A 27 -9.70 -8.04 -11.59
N ALA A 28 -10.75 -7.56 -12.26
CA ALA A 28 -12.05 -8.25 -12.29
C ALA A 28 -12.02 -9.57 -13.04
N LEU A 29 -11.07 -9.76 -13.95
CA LEU A 29 -10.91 -10.96 -14.77
C LEU A 29 -9.81 -11.89 -14.30
N TRP A 30 -8.97 -11.45 -13.36
CA TRP A 30 -7.85 -12.24 -12.87
C TRP A 30 -8.29 -13.29 -11.86
N THR A 31 -7.88 -14.55 -12.07
CA THR A 31 -8.24 -15.67 -11.20
C THR A 31 -7.07 -16.60 -10.85
N THR A 32 -5.87 -16.36 -11.37
CA THR A 32 -4.70 -17.22 -11.10
C THR A 32 -4.13 -16.95 -9.71
N GLY A 33 -4.31 -17.90 -8.79
CA GLY A 33 -3.78 -17.86 -7.43
C GLY A 33 -4.50 -16.90 -6.48
N VAL A 34 -5.13 -15.86 -6.99
CA VAL A 34 -5.91 -14.88 -6.24
C VAL A 34 -7.00 -14.29 -7.14
N SER A 35 -8.14 -13.96 -6.55
CA SER A 35 -9.21 -13.21 -7.22
C SER A 35 -9.45 -11.90 -6.48
N PHE A 36 -9.95 -10.89 -7.20
CA PHE A 36 -10.16 -9.57 -6.65
C PHE A 36 -11.63 -9.19 -6.64
N GLN A 37 -12.05 -8.61 -5.53
CA GLN A 37 -13.33 -7.94 -5.42
C GLN A 37 -13.07 -6.45 -5.17
N GLN A 38 -13.66 -5.60 -6.01
CA GLN A 38 -13.52 -4.16 -5.93
C GLN A 38 -14.68 -3.57 -5.13
N TYR A 39 -14.37 -2.53 -4.36
CA TYR A 39 -15.33 -1.79 -3.55
C TYR A 39 -15.17 -0.29 -3.79
N ASP A 40 -16.22 0.47 -3.57
CA ASP A 40 -16.23 1.92 -3.80
C ASP A 40 -15.38 2.69 -2.78
N ASP A 41 -15.23 2.15 -1.58
CA ASP A 41 -14.46 2.79 -0.51
C ASP A 41 -13.80 1.77 0.46
N TYR A 42 -12.88 2.24 1.27
CA TYR A 42 -12.16 1.41 2.26
C TYR A 42 -13.06 0.90 3.42
N PRO A 43 -14.00 1.68 3.97
CA PRO A 43 -14.95 1.16 4.95
C PRO A 43 -15.73 -0.04 4.47
N ALA A 44 -16.17 -0.06 3.20
CA ALA A 44 -16.86 -1.20 2.61
C ALA A 44 -15.98 -2.44 2.56
N ILE A 45 -14.69 -2.31 2.20
CA ILE A 45 -13.73 -3.43 2.24
C ILE A 45 -13.56 -3.94 3.68
N SER A 46 -13.41 -3.04 4.64
CA SER A 46 -13.27 -3.40 6.05
C SER A 46 -14.49 -4.18 6.57
N THR A 47 -15.69 -3.81 6.15
CA THR A 47 -16.93 -4.52 6.48
C THR A 47 -16.97 -5.91 5.86
N ALA A 48 -16.64 -6.02 4.57
CA ALA A 48 -16.58 -7.29 3.84
C ALA A 48 -15.56 -8.26 4.46
N LEU A 49 -14.39 -7.75 4.87
CA LEU A 49 -13.39 -8.56 5.57
C LEU A 49 -13.91 -9.07 6.92
N SER A 50 -14.60 -8.24 7.70
CA SER A 50 -15.23 -8.66 8.97
C SER A 50 -16.35 -9.68 8.77
N ALA A 51 -17.09 -9.57 7.67
CA ALA A 51 -18.15 -10.52 7.31
C ALA A 51 -17.65 -11.84 6.73
N GLY A 52 -16.35 -11.95 6.42
CA GLY A 52 -15.76 -13.13 5.77
C GLY A 52 -16.09 -13.24 4.28
N GLU A 53 -16.50 -12.16 3.65
CA GLU A 53 -16.76 -12.12 2.20
C GLU A 53 -15.47 -12.06 1.39
N VAL A 54 -14.41 -11.52 1.98
CA VAL A 54 -13.05 -11.50 1.43
C VAL A 54 -12.06 -11.97 2.51
N ASP A 55 -10.94 -12.54 2.08
CA ASP A 55 -9.91 -13.09 2.96
C ASP A 55 -8.83 -12.08 3.32
N ALA A 56 -8.63 -11.06 2.48
CA ALA A 56 -7.60 -10.05 2.66
C ALA A 56 -8.03 -8.67 2.15
N PHE A 57 -7.47 -7.64 2.75
CA PHE A 57 -7.60 -6.24 2.36
C PHE A 57 -6.23 -5.73 1.91
N CYS A 58 -6.10 -5.35 0.65
CA CYS A 58 -4.83 -4.95 0.04
C CYS A 58 -4.87 -3.48 -0.36
N VAL A 59 -4.08 -2.66 0.33
CA VAL A 59 -3.87 -1.23 0.05
C VAL A 59 -2.57 -0.78 0.75
N ASP A 60 -2.19 0.47 0.62
CA ASP A 60 -1.03 1.04 1.30
C ASP A 60 -1.11 0.82 2.82
N LYS A 61 0.00 0.44 3.44
CA LYS A 61 0.04 0.12 4.88
C LYS A 61 -0.42 1.29 5.76
N SER A 62 -0.14 2.53 5.36
CA SER A 62 -0.59 3.73 6.06
C SER A 62 -2.13 3.83 6.14
N ILE A 63 -2.83 3.35 5.11
CA ILE A 63 -4.29 3.27 5.09
C ILE A 63 -4.76 2.08 5.92
N LEU A 64 -4.13 0.90 5.76
CA LEU A 64 -4.47 -0.29 6.54
C LEU A 64 -4.35 -0.07 8.04
N ALA A 65 -3.42 0.78 8.51
CA ALA A 65 -3.21 1.08 9.92
C ALA A 65 -4.49 1.62 10.59
N ILE A 66 -5.34 2.35 9.85
CA ILE A 66 -6.62 2.88 10.33
C ILE A 66 -7.63 1.74 10.55
N TYR A 67 -7.56 0.69 9.75
CA TYR A 67 -8.50 -0.45 9.76
C TYR A 67 -7.98 -1.68 10.50
N LYS A 68 -6.77 -1.62 11.05
CA LYS A 68 -6.18 -2.70 11.84
C LYS A 68 -6.80 -2.73 13.23
N THR A 69 -7.77 -3.59 13.41
CA THR A 69 -8.47 -3.84 14.67
C THR A 69 -8.03 -5.18 15.27
N GLU A 70 -8.53 -5.51 16.46
CA GLU A 70 -8.33 -6.83 17.06
C GLU A 70 -8.80 -7.94 16.12
N GLY A 71 -8.03 -9.02 16.06
CA GLY A 71 -8.30 -10.16 15.15
C GLY A 71 -7.78 -9.99 13.73
N ARG A 72 -7.17 -8.85 13.40
CA ARG A 72 -6.52 -8.61 12.11
C ARG A 72 -5.01 -8.52 12.26
N SER A 73 -4.28 -9.12 11.32
CA SER A 73 -2.82 -9.04 11.25
C SER A 73 -2.36 -8.62 9.87
N TYR A 74 -1.19 -8.00 9.79
CA TYR A 74 -0.51 -7.82 8.51
C TYR A 74 0.11 -9.14 8.08
N ILE A 75 0.19 -9.35 6.77
CA ILE A 75 1.05 -10.37 6.18
C ILE A 75 2.49 -9.83 6.24
N ASP A 76 3.45 -10.68 6.57
CA ASP A 76 4.85 -10.28 6.75
C ASP A 76 5.50 -9.78 5.46
N ASP A 77 5.10 -10.36 4.32
CA ASP A 77 5.59 -9.97 3.01
C ASP A 77 5.08 -8.58 2.61
N LYS A 78 6.03 -7.73 2.21
CA LYS A 78 5.75 -6.37 1.70
C LYS A 78 6.11 -6.30 0.22
N PHE A 79 5.34 -5.53 -0.54
CA PHE A 79 5.59 -5.31 -1.95
C PHE A 79 5.25 -3.86 -2.33
N SER A 80 5.81 -3.40 -3.46
CA SER A 80 5.54 -2.07 -4.01
C SER A 80 5.77 -0.94 -2.98
N PRO A 81 7.01 -0.73 -2.50
CA PRO A 81 7.31 0.32 -1.53
C PRO A 81 6.87 1.68 -2.08
N GLN A 82 6.27 2.51 -1.23
CA GLN A 82 5.75 3.82 -1.58
C GLN A 82 6.69 4.91 -1.06
N GLU A 83 6.99 5.88 -1.91
CA GLU A 83 7.69 7.10 -1.53
C GLU A 83 6.68 8.25 -1.46
N TYR A 84 6.77 9.05 -0.43
CA TYR A 84 5.90 10.20 -0.22
C TYR A 84 6.69 11.49 -0.37
N GLY A 85 6.05 12.53 -0.88
CA GLY A 85 6.65 13.84 -1.04
C GLY A 85 5.68 14.95 -0.69
N VAL A 86 6.23 16.12 -0.38
CA VAL A 86 5.46 17.34 -0.16
C VAL A 86 5.47 18.17 -1.44
N ALA A 87 4.31 18.57 -1.93
CA ALA A 87 4.17 19.44 -3.07
C ALA A 87 3.98 20.89 -2.61
N THR A 88 4.68 21.80 -3.26
CA THR A 88 4.55 23.25 -3.05
C THR A 88 4.28 23.96 -4.37
N THR A 89 3.85 25.21 -4.34
CA THR A 89 3.66 26.00 -5.55
C THR A 89 4.99 26.17 -6.29
N LYS A 90 5.00 25.86 -7.57
CA LYS A 90 6.19 25.99 -8.43
C LYS A 90 6.76 27.42 -8.38
N GLY A 91 8.06 27.53 -8.13
CA GLY A 91 8.78 28.79 -8.05
C GLY A 91 8.66 29.52 -6.71
N SER A 92 7.95 28.95 -5.72
CA SER A 92 7.94 29.51 -4.36
C SER A 92 9.23 29.14 -3.60
N GLY A 93 9.68 30.00 -2.70
CA GLY A 93 10.80 29.71 -1.81
C GLY A 93 10.48 28.65 -0.75
N LEU A 94 9.21 28.27 -0.63
CA LEU A 94 8.74 27.27 0.33
C LEU A 94 9.30 25.89 0.03
N SER A 95 9.52 25.55 -1.26
CA SER A 95 10.08 24.25 -1.66
C SER A 95 11.43 23.98 -1.02
N ALA A 96 12.35 24.94 -1.10
CA ALA A 96 13.69 24.80 -0.51
C ALA A 96 13.64 24.71 1.02
N TYR A 97 12.77 25.50 1.66
CA TYR A 97 12.59 25.47 3.11
C TYR A 97 12.02 24.13 3.62
N VAL A 98 10.99 23.62 2.95
CA VAL A 98 10.39 22.31 3.30
C VAL A 98 11.39 21.18 3.07
N ASP A 99 12.15 21.20 1.97
CA ASP A 99 13.18 20.20 1.70
C ASP A 99 14.26 20.19 2.79
N GLU A 100 14.75 21.35 3.20
CA GLU A 100 15.73 21.46 4.29
C GLU A 100 15.20 20.87 5.61
N LEU A 101 13.95 21.15 5.97
CA LEU A 101 13.31 20.56 7.15
C LEU A 101 13.23 19.04 7.07
N ILE A 102 12.75 18.50 5.93
CA ILE A 102 12.61 17.05 5.74
C ILE A 102 13.98 16.36 5.79
N GLN A 103 14.99 16.91 5.14
CA GLN A 103 16.35 16.37 5.20
C GLN A 103 16.90 16.37 6.64
N GLY A 104 16.64 17.42 7.41
CA GLY A 104 16.99 17.47 8.82
C GLY A 104 16.30 16.39 9.64
N TRP A 105 15.00 16.19 9.46
CA TRP A 105 14.22 15.17 10.16
C TRP A 105 14.55 13.74 9.75
N LEU A 106 14.99 13.52 8.52
CA LEU A 106 15.52 12.24 8.08
C LEU A 106 16.87 11.96 8.76
N ALA A 107 17.73 12.97 8.86
CA ALA A 107 19.06 12.83 9.43
C ALA A 107 19.06 12.64 10.97
N ASP A 108 18.12 13.25 11.68
CA ASP A 108 18.04 13.20 13.15
C ASP A 108 17.14 12.07 13.68
N GLY A 109 16.51 11.28 12.78
CA GLY A 109 15.65 10.17 13.14
C GLY A 109 14.19 10.54 13.49
N THR A 110 13.80 11.80 13.31
CA THR A 110 12.43 12.26 13.59
C THR A 110 11.41 11.50 12.72
N ILE A 111 11.69 11.34 11.42
CA ILE A 111 10.80 10.61 10.50
C ILE A 111 10.67 9.15 10.93
N ASP A 112 11.77 8.48 11.27
CA ASP A 112 11.75 7.08 11.73
C ASP A 112 10.93 6.91 13.01
N SER A 113 11.06 7.86 13.94
CA SER A 113 10.25 7.86 15.17
C SER A 113 8.76 8.01 14.87
N LEU A 114 8.39 8.91 13.97
CA LEU A 114 6.99 9.10 13.56
C LEU A 114 6.42 7.86 12.86
N ILE A 115 7.21 7.18 12.03
CA ILE A 115 6.82 5.93 11.38
C ILE A 115 6.51 4.85 12.43
N THR A 116 7.40 4.69 13.41
CA THR A 116 7.24 3.73 14.51
C THR A 116 6.03 4.07 15.38
N GLU A 117 5.88 5.33 15.81
CA GLU A 117 4.78 5.78 16.66
C GLU A 117 3.41 5.59 16.02
N ASN A 118 3.33 5.66 14.69
CA ASN A 118 2.09 5.48 13.93
C ASN A 118 1.90 4.04 13.40
N GLY A 119 2.78 3.11 13.74
CA GLY A 119 2.68 1.71 13.32
C GLY A 119 2.82 1.48 11.82
N LEU A 120 3.60 2.31 11.13
CA LEU A 120 3.79 2.29 9.68
C LEU A 120 5.05 1.53 9.23
N GLU A 121 5.69 0.84 10.14
CA GLU A 121 6.90 0.04 9.88
C GLU A 121 6.69 -1.05 8.82
#